data_019d387d24930f9fab1d86017f899d73
#
_entry.id   019d387d24930f9fab1d86017f899d73
#
_cell.length_a   1.000
_cell.length_b   1.000
_cell.length_c   1.000
_cell.angle_alpha   90.00
_cell.angle_beta   90.00
_cell.angle_gamma   90.00
#
_symmetry.space_group_name_H-M   'P 1'
#
loop_
_entity.id
_entity.type
_entity.pdbx_description
1 polymer ?
#
loop_
_entity_poly.entity_id
_entity_poly.type
_entity_poly.pdbx_seq_one_letter_code
_entity_poly.pdbx_strand_id
1 'polypeptide(L)' 'MNIDNINQLINLIENEATGTPQELAEKLNVSKRMIHMYIDLLKLEFKAPIEYNKKKQTYCFSEKGTLNLKWIPGPKK' A
#
# COMPACT_ATOMS: atom_id res chain seq x y z
N MET A 1 8.25 -0.89 -14.10
CA MET A 1 7.35 -1.11 -12.95
C MET A 1 6.45 -2.29 -13.23
N ASN A 2 6.29 -3.18 -12.27
CA ASN A 2 5.48 -4.37 -12.44
C ASN A 2 4.05 -4.12 -11.94
N ILE A 3 3.09 -4.11 -12.87
CA ILE A 3 1.68 -3.84 -12.55
C ILE A 3 1.13 -4.89 -11.57
N ASP A 4 1.53 -6.15 -11.72
CA ASP A 4 1.06 -7.21 -10.82
C ASP A 4 1.53 -6.96 -9.39
N ASN A 5 2.77 -6.51 -9.22
CA ASN A 5 3.28 -6.18 -7.89
C ASN A 5 2.51 -5.00 -7.27
N ILE A 6 2.19 -4.01 -8.09
CA ILE A 6 1.42 -2.85 -7.61
C ILE A 6 0.03 -3.29 -7.19
N ASN A 7 -0.64 -4.13 -7.98
CA ASN A 7 -1.97 -4.62 -7.64
C ASN A 7 -1.96 -5.46 -6.36
N GLN A 8 -0.95 -6.33 -6.20
CA GLN A 8 -0.79 -7.12 -4.99
C GLN A 8 -0.56 -6.23 -3.78
N LEU A 9 0.27 -5.20 -3.95
CA LEU A 9 0.57 -4.27 -2.88
C LEU A 9 -0.71 -3.56 -2.41
N ILE A 10 -1.49 -3.05 -3.34
CA ILE A 10 -2.75 -2.36 -3.02
C ILE A 10 -3.68 -3.29 -2.25
N ASN A 11 -3.82 -4.53 -2.73
CA ASN A 11 -4.67 -5.51 -2.08
C ASN A 11 -4.21 -5.79 -0.64
N LEU A 12 -2.91 -5.97 -0.45
CA LEU A 12 -2.36 -6.23 0.87
C LEU A 12 -2.55 -5.04 1.81
N ILE A 13 -2.43 -3.82 1.29
CA ILE A 13 -2.67 -2.62 2.10
C ILE A 13 -4.13 -2.54 2.52
N GLU A 14 -5.06 -2.78 1.59
CA GLU A 14 -6.48 -2.73 1.89
C GLU A 14 -6.87 -3.74 2.98
N ASN A 15 -6.25 -4.90 2.96
CA ASN A 15 -6.54 -5.96 3.92
C ASN A 15 -5.68 -5.90 5.18
N GLU A 16 -4.82 -4.88 5.29
CA GLU A 16 -3.90 -4.73 6.41
C GLU A 16 -3.08 -6.00 6.62
N ALA A 17 -2.57 -6.54 5.51
CA ALA A 17 -1.87 -7.82 5.51
C ALA A 17 -0.47 -7.72 4.90
N THR A 18 0.11 -6.52 4.87
CA THR A 18 1.44 -6.37 4.27
C THR A 18 2.55 -6.90 5.16
N GLY A 19 2.37 -6.84 6.49
CA GLY A 19 3.46 -7.10 7.41
C GLY A 19 4.43 -5.93 7.45
N THR A 20 5.60 -6.15 8.02
CA THR A 20 6.66 -5.16 8.06
C THR A 20 7.17 -4.89 6.64
N PRO A 21 7.91 -3.77 6.42
CA PRO A 21 8.49 -3.53 5.09
C PRO A 21 9.36 -4.69 4.59
N GLN A 22 10.09 -5.35 5.49
CA GLN A 22 10.89 -6.50 5.14
C GLN A 22 10.02 -7.66 4.67
N GLU A 23 8.96 -7.96 5.42
CA GLU A 23 8.03 -9.03 5.07
C GLU A 23 7.32 -8.74 3.76
N LEU A 24 6.91 -7.49 3.55
CA LEU A 24 6.26 -7.09 2.31
C LEU A 24 7.19 -7.27 1.11
N ALA A 25 8.46 -6.89 1.27
CA ALA A 25 9.44 -7.07 0.21
C ALA A 25 9.57 -8.54 -0.16
N GLU A 26 9.57 -9.42 0.84
CA GLU A 26 9.64 -10.85 0.60
C GLU A 26 8.40 -11.38 -0.11
N LYS A 27 7.23 -10.91 0.31
CA LYS A 27 5.95 -11.33 -0.32
C LYS A 27 5.90 -10.97 -1.79
N LEU A 28 6.42 -9.80 -2.14
CA LEU A 28 6.39 -9.31 -3.52
C LEU A 28 7.64 -9.68 -4.31
N ASN A 29 8.60 -10.33 -3.64
CA ASN A 29 9.86 -10.72 -4.27
C ASN A 29 10.60 -9.53 -4.87
N VAL A 30 10.69 -8.46 -4.10
CA VAL A 30 11.40 -7.25 -4.48
C VAL A 30 12.25 -6.79 -3.30
N SER A 31 13.09 -5.78 -3.51
CA SER A 31 13.90 -5.25 -2.43
C SER A 31 13.06 -4.35 -1.53
N LYS A 32 13.52 -4.16 -0.29
CA LYS A 32 12.89 -3.23 0.64
C LYS A 32 12.88 -1.81 0.07
N ARG A 33 13.94 -1.45 -0.65
CA ARG A 33 14.03 -0.16 -1.33
C ARG A 33 12.91 0.01 -2.35
N MET A 34 12.59 -1.05 -3.10
CA MET A 34 11.50 -1.00 -4.07
C MET A 34 10.16 -0.79 -3.39
N ILE A 35 9.97 -1.39 -2.20
CA ILE A 35 8.74 -1.18 -1.43
C ILE A 35 8.56 0.30 -1.13
N HIS A 36 9.61 0.97 -0.65
CA HIS A 36 9.53 2.40 -0.34
C HIS A 36 9.21 3.21 -1.59
N MET A 37 9.80 2.86 -2.73
CA MET A 37 9.53 3.52 -4.00
C MET A 37 8.06 3.35 -4.43
N TYR A 38 7.53 2.14 -4.30
CA TYR A 38 6.13 1.88 -4.64
C TYR A 38 5.19 2.65 -3.73
N ILE A 39 5.45 2.66 -2.43
CA ILE A 39 4.62 3.40 -1.47
C ILE A 39 4.65 4.89 -1.80
N ASP A 40 5.82 5.45 -2.05
CA ASP A 40 5.96 6.86 -2.42
C ASP A 40 5.20 7.19 -3.70
N LEU A 41 5.30 6.31 -4.69
CA LEU A 41 4.58 6.48 -5.95
C LEU A 41 3.07 6.56 -5.71
N LEU A 42 2.54 5.61 -4.93
CA LEU A 42 1.10 5.59 -4.66
C LEU A 42 0.65 6.83 -3.90
N LYS A 43 1.46 7.30 -2.96
CA LYS A 43 1.14 8.52 -2.22
C LYS A 43 1.16 9.76 -3.09
N LEU A 44 2.17 9.89 -3.93
CA LEU A 44 2.41 11.11 -4.71
C LEU A 44 1.57 11.15 -5.97
N GLU A 45 1.53 10.06 -6.72
CA GLU A 45 0.86 10.04 -8.03
C GLU A 45 -0.63 9.77 -7.91
N PHE A 46 -1.02 8.92 -6.99
CA PHE A 46 -2.42 8.53 -6.85
C PHE A 46 -3.08 9.13 -5.62
N LYS A 47 -2.34 9.93 -4.84
CA LYS A 47 -2.86 10.60 -3.64
C LYS A 47 -3.42 9.61 -2.62
N ALA A 48 -2.89 8.39 -2.60
CA ALA A 48 -3.38 7.38 -1.67
C ALA A 48 -2.95 7.72 -0.25
N PRO A 49 -3.87 7.67 0.72
CA PRO A 49 -3.56 7.99 2.12
C PRO A 49 -2.99 6.77 2.84
N ILE A 50 -1.75 6.43 2.51
CA ILE A 50 -1.08 5.24 3.06
C ILE A 50 -0.26 5.62 4.27
N GLU A 51 -0.36 4.83 5.33
CA GLU A 51 0.51 4.98 6.51
C GLU A 51 0.93 3.60 7.01
N TYR A 52 1.98 3.57 7.82
CA TYR A 52 2.43 2.34 8.45
C TYR A 52 1.97 2.30 9.90
N ASN A 53 1.21 1.26 10.25
CA ASN A 53 0.72 1.07 11.61
C ASN A 53 1.68 0.16 12.37
N LYS A 54 2.42 0.73 13.31
CA LYS A 54 3.43 -0.02 14.07
C LYS A 54 2.82 -1.09 14.96
N LYS A 55 1.63 -0.84 15.49
CA LYS A 55 0.98 -1.80 16.37
C LYS A 55 0.56 -3.06 15.61
N LYS A 56 0.00 -2.86 14.43
CA LYS A 56 -0.45 -3.98 13.59
C LYS A 56 0.67 -4.50 12.69
N GLN A 57 1.78 -3.77 12.60
CA GLN A 57 2.91 -4.10 11.74
C GLN A 57 2.47 -4.31 10.31
N THR A 58 1.75 -3.33 9.77
CA THR A 58 1.27 -3.38 8.40
C THR A 58 1.08 -1.97 7.86
N TYR A 59 1.21 -1.83 6.55
CA TYR A 59 0.74 -0.62 5.89
C TYR A 59 -0.78 -0.69 5.79
N CYS A 60 -1.41 0.45 5.86
CA CYS A 60 -2.87 0.54 5.74
C CYS A 60 -3.24 1.88 5.16
N PHE A 61 -4.50 2.01 4.73
CA PHE A 61 -5.03 3.31 4.34
C PHE A 61 -5.51 4.04 5.59
N SER A 62 -5.14 5.31 5.69
CA SER A 62 -5.48 6.12 6.87
C SER A 62 -6.93 6.62 6.84
N GLU A 63 -7.61 6.45 5.73
CA GLU A 63 -9.02 6.80 5.62
C GLU A 63 -9.74 5.78 4.75
N LYS A 64 -11.07 5.75 4.84
CA LYS A 64 -11.87 4.82 4.04
C LYS A 64 -11.87 5.24 2.58
N GLY A 65 -11.71 4.27 1.70
CA GLY A 65 -11.70 4.52 0.27
C GLY A 65 -11.12 3.34 -0.48
N THR A 66 -10.96 3.52 -1.76
CA THR A 66 -10.42 2.50 -2.66
C THR A 66 -9.40 3.13 -3.59
N LEU A 67 -8.32 2.43 -3.86
CA LEU A 67 -7.33 2.87 -4.83
C LEU A 67 -7.50 2.05 -6.11
N ASN A 68 -7.90 2.74 -7.18
CA ASN A 68 -8.07 2.12 -8.49
C ASN A 68 -7.60 3.11 -9.53
N LEU A 69 -6.27 3.18 -9.75
CA LEU A 69 -5.59 4.16 -10.58
C LEU A 69 -5.65 5.57 -10.00
N LYS A 70 -6.52 5.83 -9.06
CA LYS A 70 -6.57 7.03 -8.25
C LYS A 70 -7.35 6.71 -6.98
N TRP A 71 -7.11 7.49 -5.95
CA TRP A 71 -7.81 7.28 -4.70
C TRP A 71 -9.27 7.68 -4.84
N ILE A 72 -10.16 6.78 -4.44
CA ILE A 72 -11.61 7.02 -4.45
C ILE A 72 -12.08 6.98 -3.00
N PRO A 73 -12.50 8.13 -2.43
CA PRO A 73 -12.96 8.15 -1.04
C PRO A 73 -14.14 7.21 -0.82
N GLY A 74 -14.16 6.57 0.33
CA GLY A 74 -15.28 5.72 0.70
C GLY A 74 -16.51 6.53 1.08
N PRO A 75 -17.63 5.85 1.35
CA PRO A 75 -18.86 6.55 1.74
C PRO A 75 -18.67 7.33 3.03
N LYS A 76 -19.22 8.52 3.06
CA LYS A 76 -19.23 9.34 4.27
C LYS A 76 -20.39 8.93 5.15
N LYS A 77 -20.18 9.07 6.43
CA LYS A 77 -21.22 8.77 7.40
C LYS A 77 -21.69 10.02 8.09
#